data_ad82f3d53be11acf8c8338261459dac1
#
_entry.id   ad82f3d53be11acf8c8338261459dac1
#
_cell.length_a   1.000
_cell.length_b   1.000
_cell.length_c   1.000
_cell.angle_alpha   90.00
_cell.angle_beta   90.00
_cell.angle_gamma   90.00
#
_symmetry.space_group_name_H-M   'P 1'
#
loop_
_entity.id
_entity.type
_entity.pdbx_description
1 polymer ?
#
loop_
_entity_poly.entity_id
_entity_poly.type
_entity_poly.pdbx_seq_one_letter_code
_entity_poly.pdbx_strand_id
1 'polypeptide(L)'
;YGITTTFVDPSDLSNFEKAIQENTKAIFIETLGNPNSNIIDIEAVAEIAHRHKIPLIIDNTFGTPYLIRPIEHGADIVVHSATKFIGGHGSSLGGVIVDSGKFDWVASGKFPQPDRTRSMLSWRTLR
;
A
#
# COMPACT_ATOMS: atom_id res chain seq x y z
N TYR A 1 -5.87 16.95 5.53
CA TYR A 1 -6.02 16.41 4.18
C TYR A 1 -7.43 15.85 3.92
N GLY A 2 -8.35 15.83 4.93
CA GLY A 2 -9.71 15.34 4.76
C GLY A 2 -9.83 13.83 4.55
N ILE A 3 -8.81 13.06 4.95
CA ILE A 3 -8.81 11.59 4.90
C ILE A 3 -9.33 11.06 6.24
N THR A 4 -10.26 10.14 6.19
CA THR A 4 -10.73 9.37 7.35
C THR A 4 -10.19 7.94 7.27
N THR A 5 -9.88 7.36 8.43
CA THR A 5 -9.40 5.98 8.55
C THR A 5 -10.35 5.18 9.41
N THR A 6 -10.74 4.00 8.93
CA THR A 6 -11.46 2.99 9.70
C THR A 6 -10.50 1.87 10.06
N PHE A 7 -10.29 1.66 11.35
CA PHE A 7 -9.48 0.54 11.83
C PHE A 7 -10.34 -0.72 11.92
N VAL A 8 -9.78 -1.84 11.49
CA VAL A 8 -10.42 -3.16 11.53
C VAL A 8 -9.51 -4.16 12.21
N ASP A 9 -10.12 -5.15 12.87
CA ASP A 9 -9.38 -6.29 13.40
C ASP A 9 -9.01 -7.23 12.24
N PRO A 10 -7.71 -7.44 11.96
CA PRO A 10 -7.26 -8.23 10.83
C PRO A 10 -7.36 -9.75 11.07
N SER A 11 -7.73 -10.20 12.28
CA SER A 11 -7.87 -11.62 12.60
C SER A 11 -9.04 -12.27 11.86
N ASP A 12 -10.03 -11.49 11.45
CA ASP A 12 -11.13 -11.91 10.59
C ASP A 12 -11.15 -11.05 9.32
N LEU A 13 -10.81 -11.66 8.20
CA LEU A 13 -10.78 -11.00 6.88
C LEU A 13 -12.12 -10.39 6.48
N SER A 14 -13.25 -10.92 6.98
CA SER A 14 -14.57 -10.35 6.72
C SER A 14 -14.74 -8.93 7.26
N ASN A 15 -13.91 -8.52 8.22
CA ASN A 15 -13.94 -7.16 8.75
C ASN A 15 -13.47 -6.12 7.72
N PHE A 16 -12.52 -6.47 6.85
CA PHE A 16 -12.15 -5.60 5.73
C PHE A 16 -13.33 -5.40 4.79
N GLU A 17 -13.99 -6.49 4.40
CA GLU A 17 -15.15 -6.43 3.51
C GLU A 17 -16.27 -5.56 4.07
N LYS A 18 -16.61 -5.74 5.37
CA LYS A 18 -17.66 -4.96 6.05
C LYS A 18 -17.32 -3.48 6.21
N ALA A 19 -16.02 -3.15 6.30
CA ALA A 19 -15.57 -1.78 6.50
C ALA A 19 -15.48 -0.96 5.21
N ILE A 20 -15.43 -1.62 4.04
CA ILE A 20 -15.33 -0.94 2.75
C ILE A 20 -16.64 -0.21 2.44
N GLN A 21 -16.52 1.06 2.08
CA GLN A 21 -17.61 1.94 1.68
C GLN A 21 -17.37 2.46 0.26
N GLU A 22 -18.36 3.10 -0.34
CA GLU A 22 -18.24 3.67 -1.69
C GLU A 22 -17.06 4.63 -1.83
N ASN A 23 -16.82 5.43 -0.81
CA ASN A 23 -15.72 6.41 -0.75
C ASN A 23 -14.38 5.83 -0.31
N THR A 24 -14.29 4.53 0.02
CA THR A 24 -13.02 3.89 0.37
C THR A 24 -12.06 3.94 -0.82
N LYS A 25 -10.83 4.37 -0.55
CA LYS A 25 -9.80 4.59 -1.59
C LYS A 25 -8.68 3.56 -1.56
N ALA A 26 -8.38 2.96 -0.41
CA ALA A 26 -7.32 1.97 -0.28
C ALA A 26 -7.53 1.12 0.97
N ILE A 27 -6.91 -0.07 0.97
CA ILE A 27 -6.62 -0.81 2.20
C ILE A 27 -5.13 -0.59 2.50
N PHE A 28 -4.81 -0.33 3.77
CA PHE A 28 -3.44 -0.17 4.25
C PHE A 28 -3.19 -1.18 5.36
N ILE A 29 -2.15 -1.99 5.23
CA ILE A 29 -1.72 -2.97 6.23
C ILE A 29 -0.20 -2.95 6.41
N GLU A 30 0.30 -3.57 7.47
CA GLU A 30 1.71 -3.88 7.66
C GLU A 30 1.96 -5.36 7.37
N THR A 31 3.11 -5.73 6.81
CA THR A 31 3.50 -7.15 6.64
C THR A 31 3.65 -7.85 7.98
N LEU A 32 4.16 -7.15 8.97
CA LEU A 32 4.28 -7.59 10.35
C LEU A 32 3.83 -6.45 11.25
N GLY A 33 2.74 -6.65 11.96
CA GLY A 33 2.12 -5.62 12.79
C GLY A 33 2.98 -5.21 13.97
N ASN A 34 3.02 -3.92 14.26
CA ASN A 34 3.71 -3.37 15.42
C ASN A 34 2.66 -2.73 16.36
N PRO A 35 2.58 -3.14 17.66
CA PRO A 35 3.52 -4.01 18.39
C PRO A 35 3.17 -5.51 18.43
N ASN A 36 2.03 -5.91 17.88
CA ASN A 36 1.45 -7.24 18.14
C ASN A 36 2.14 -8.38 17.37
N SER A 37 3.01 -8.07 16.42
CA SER A 37 3.71 -9.05 15.57
C SER A 37 2.76 -10.01 14.82
N ASN A 38 1.52 -9.60 14.59
CA ASN A 38 0.56 -10.35 13.80
C ASN A 38 0.95 -10.35 12.32
N ILE A 39 0.73 -11.47 11.67
CA ILE A 39 0.94 -11.65 10.23
C ILE A 39 -0.44 -11.73 9.57
N ILE A 40 -0.61 -11.04 8.45
CA ILE A 40 -1.85 -11.00 7.70
C ILE A 40 -1.65 -11.76 6.38
N ASP A 41 -2.67 -12.49 5.95
CA ASP A 41 -2.72 -13.10 4.62
C ASP A 41 -2.84 -12.00 3.55
N ILE A 42 -1.71 -11.66 2.95
CA ILE A 42 -1.61 -10.56 1.97
C ILE A 42 -2.46 -10.87 0.73
N GLU A 43 -2.43 -12.12 0.25
CA GLU A 43 -3.14 -12.51 -0.97
C GLU A 43 -4.65 -12.40 -0.77
N ALA A 44 -5.15 -12.86 0.36
CA ALA A 44 -6.57 -12.75 0.68
C ALA A 44 -7.04 -11.29 0.82
N VAL A 45 -6.24 -10.43 1.44
CA VAL A 45 -6.56 -8.99 1.55
C VAL A 45 -6.47 -8.30 0.19
N ALA A 46 -5.50 -8.68 -0.66
CA ALA A 46 -5.38 -8.17 -2.03
C ALA A 46 -6.61 -8.51 -2.87
N GLU A 47 -7.12 -9.75 -2.77
CA GLU A 47 -8.34 -10.17 -3.45
C GLU A 47 -9.55 -9.32 -3.02
N ILE A 48 -9.69 -9.02 -1.72
CA ILE A 48 -10.73 -8.14 -1.21
C ILE A 48 -10.59 -6.74 -1.83
N ALA A 49 -9.41 -6.14 -1.75
CA ALA A 49 -9.14 -4.82 -2.29
C ALA A 49 -9.49 -4.73 -3.79
N HIS A 50 -9.02 -5.69 -4.58
CA HIS A 50 -9.21 -5.70 -6.02
C HIS A 50 -10.66 -5.92 -6.44
N ARG A 51 -11.44 -6.75 -5.72
CA ARG A 51 -12.89 -6.88 -5.95
C ARG A 51 -13.61 -5.52 -5.82
N HIS A 52 -13.15 -4.68 -4.91
CA HIS A 52 -13.69 -3.33 -4.70
C HIS A 52 -13.00 -2.25 -5.52
N LYS A 53 -12.10 -2.63 -6.45
CA LYS A 53 -11.34 -1.72 -7.31
C LYS A 53 -10.55 -0.66 -6.54
N ILE A 54 -9.99 -1.04 -5.41
CA ILE A 54 -9.10 -0.19 -4.60
C ILE A 54 -7.74 -0.87 -4.46
N PRO A 55 -6.64 -0.09 -4.37
CA PRO A 55 -5.31 -0.67 -4.20
C PRO A 55 -5.10 -1.18 -2.78
N LEU A 56 -4.27 -2.21 -2.67
CA LEU A 56 -3.66 -2.64 -1.43
C LEU A 56 -2.30 -1.98 -1.27
N ILE A 57 -2.14 -1.23 -0.19
CA ILE A 57 -0.89 -0.57 0.20
C ILE A 57 -0.33 -1.28 1.42
N ILE A 58 0.96 -1.65 1.38
CA ILE A 58 1.59 -2.39 2.47
C ILE A 58 2.84 -1.66 2.96
N ASP A 59 2.89 -1.41 4.26
CA ASP A 59 4.14 -1.06 4.92
C ASP A 59 4.96 -2.33 5.18
N ASN A 60 6.06 -2.47 4.46
CA ASN A 60 6.97 -3.60 4.55
C ASN A 60 8.28 -3.23 5.27
N THR A 61 8.21 -2.28 6.20
CA THR A 61 9.40 -1.82 6.93
C THR A 61 10.07 -2.94 7.70
N PHE A 62 9.29 -3.80 8.39
CA PHE A 62 9.83 -4.92 9.16
C PHE A 62 10.26 -6.09 8.27
N GLY A 63 9.47 -6.42 7.26
CA GLY A 63 9.79 -7.54 6.36
C GLY A 63 11.01 -7.27 5.48
N THR A 64 11.19 -6.04 5.05
CA THR A 64 12.18 -5.61 4.05
C THR A 64 12.02 -6.38 2.73
N PRO A 65 12.60 -5.91 1.62
CA PRO A 65 12.59 -6.65 0.36
C PRO A 65 13.37 -7.98 0.40
N TYR A 66 14.15 -8.19 1.46
CA TYR A 66 14.94 -9.41 1.65
C TYR A 66 14.07 -10.57 2.15
N LEU A 67 13.22 -10.34 3.15
CA LEU A 67 12.41 -11.41 3.73
C LEU A 67 11.12 -11.65 2.93
N ILE A 68 10.48 -10.59 2.46
CA ILE A 68 9.23 -10.70 1.70
C ILE A 68 9.08 -9.54 0.72
N ARG A 69 8.54 -9.84 -0.45
CA ARG A 69 8.20 -8.88 -1.50
C ARG A 69 6.68 -8.87 -1.72
N PRO A 70 5.93 -8.02 -1.01
CA PRO A 70 4.46 -8.04 -1.01
C PRO A 70 3.83 -7.88 -2.40
N ILE A 71 4.53 -7.24 -3.36
CA ILE A 71 4.07 -7.15 -4.76
C ILE A 71 3.90 -8.53 -5.42
N GLU A 72 4.72 -9.50 -5.04
CA GLU A 72 4.61 -10.88 -5.53
C GLU A 72 3.36 -11.59 -4.97
N HIS A 73 2.79 -11.04 -3.89
CA HIS A 73 1.59 -11.51 -3.18
C HIS A 73 0.36 -10.63 -3.40
N GLY A 74 0.38 -9.77 -4.42
CA GLY A 74 -0.80 -8.98 -4.81
C GLY A 74 -0.87 -7.56 -4.27
N ALA A 75 0.13 -7.07 -3.51
CA ALA A 75 0.18 -5.67 -3.14
C ALA A 75 0.39 -4.78 -4.37
N ASP A 76 -0.30 -3.64 -4.41
CA ASP A 76 -0.16 -2.66 -5.49
C ASP A 76 0.94 -1.65 -5.20
N ILE A 77 1.01 -1.21 -3.95
CA ILE A 77 2.02 -0.26 -3.49
C ILE A 77 2.67 -0.81 -2.22
N VAL A 78 3.98 -0.72 -2.16
CA VAL A 78 4.76 -1.08 -0.96
C VAL A 78 5.54 0.13 -0.49
N VAL A 79 5.45 0.42 0.79
CA VAL A 79 6.20 1.49 1.43
C VAL A 79 7.20 0.92 2.43
N HIS A 80 8.31 1.61 2.60
CA HIS A 80 9.33 1.25 3.58
C HIS A 80 9.83 2.51 4.29
N SER A 81 9.92 2.45 5.61
CA SER A 81 10.82 3.35 6.32
C SER A 81 12.26 2.84 6.14
N ALA A 82 12.97 3.41 5.16
CA ALA A 82 14.38 3.06 4.93
C ALA A 82 15.28 3.43 6.12
N THR A 83 14.81 4.33 6.98
CA THR A 83 15.40 4.66 8.28
C THR A 83 15.64 3.44 9.17
N LYS A 84 14.80 2.42 9.06
CA LYS A 84 14.80 1.23 9.92
C LYS A 84 15.75 0.16 9.34
N PHE A 85 15.22 -1.00 8.99
CA PHE A 85 16.05 -2.17 8.62
C PHE A 85 16.80 -2.04 7.29
N ILE A 86 16.32 -1.23 6.34
CA ILE A 86 17.06 -0.99 5.10
C ILE A 86 18.36 -0.21 5.40
N GLY A 87 18.29 0.88 6.16
CA GLY A 87 19.46 1.63 6.60
C GLY A 87 20.30 0.89 7.65
N GLY A 88 19.65 0.19 8.55
CA GLY A 88 20.23 -0.73 9.53
C GLY A 88 21.00 -0.10 10.68
N HIS A 89 21.21 1.21 10.69
CA HIS A 89 22.09 1.88 11.66
C HIS A 89 21.40 3.02 12.44
N GLY A 90 20.18 3.41 12.08
CA GLY A 90 19.46 4.50 12.74
C GLY A 90 20.09 5.89 12.58
N SER A 91 21.07 6.04 11.70
CA SER A 91 21.82 7.28 11.51
C SER A 91 21.29 8.16 10.39
N SER A 92 20.37 7.65 9.57
CA SER A 92 19.82 8.37 8.41
C SER A 92 18.31 8.20 8.33
N LEU A 93 17.63 9.26 7.90
CA LEU A 93 16.19 9.21 7.62
C LEU A 93 15.97 8.98 6.13
N GLY A 94 15.02 8.10 5.79
CA GLY A 94 14.65 7.86 4.41
C GLY A 94 13.39 7.04 4.29
N GLY A 95 12.79 7.08 3.12
CA GLY A 95 11.61 6.29 2.78
C GLY A 95 11.69 5.80 1.33
N VAL A 96 11.01 4.70 1.06
CA VAL A 96 10.90 4.14 -0.30
C VAL A 96 9.44 3.83 -0.55
N ILE A 97 8.96 4.17 -1.74
CA ILE A 97 7.66 3.77 -2.26
C ILE A 97 7.92 2.98 -3.55
N VAL A 98 7.33 1.80 -3.61
CA VAL A 98 7.42 0.91 -4.79
C VAL A 98 6.01 0.69 -5.32
N ASP A 99 5.79 1.06 -6.58
CA ASP A 99 4.54 0.79 -7.29
C ASP A 99 4.71 -0.50 -8.12
N SER A 100 3.75 -1.41 -8.01
CA SER A 100 3.73 -2.65 -8.81
C SER A 100 3.58 -2.37 -10.32
N GLY A 101 3.01 -1.23 -10.67
CA GLY A 101 2.62 -0.89 -12.04
C GLY A 101 1.43 -1.70 -12.57
N LYS A 102 0.77 -2.49 -11.74
CA LYS A 102 -0.31 -3.41 -12.14
C LYS A 102 -1.71 -2.88 -11.88
N PHE A 103 -1.85 -1.97 -10.91
CA PHE A 103 -3.17 -1.45 -10.55
C PHE A 103 -3.70 -0.51 -11.64
N ASP A 104 -4.91 -0.79 -12.13
CA ASP A 104 -5.56 0.06 -13.14
C ASP A 104 -6.29 1.24 -12.48
N TRP A 105 -5.57 2.34 -12.31
CA TRP A 105 -6.08 3.59 -11.72
C TRP A 105 -7.27 4.17 -12.48
N VAL A 106 -7.32 3.95 -13.81
CA VAL A 106 -8.38 4.46 -14.67
C VAL A 106 -9.64 3.62 -14.52
N ALA A 107 -9.53 2.31 -14.63
CA ALA A 107 -10.66 1.39 -14.51
C ALA A 107 -11.25 1.36 -13.10
N SER A 108 -10.47 1.69 -12.07
CA SER A 108 -10.95 1.87 -10.70
C SER A 108 -12.08 2.90 -10.61
N GLY A 109 -11.99 4.01 -11.36
CA GLY A 109 -12.96 5.12 -11.32
C GLY A 109 -13.00 5.89 -9.99
N LYS A 110 -12.19 5.49 -9.01
CA LYS A 110 -12.19 6.07 -7.65
C LYS A 110 -11.20 7.22 -7.46
N PHE A 111 -10.33 7.45 -8.43
CA PHE A 111 -9.27 8.45 -8.36
C PHE A 111 -9.47 9.52 -9.44
N PRO A 112 -9.18 10.81 -9.12
CA PRO A 112 -9.18 11.83 -10.15
C PRO A 112 -8.14 11.46 -11.19
N GLN A 113 -8.54 11.52 -12.47
CA GLN A 113 -7.61 11.25 -13.57
C GLN A 113 -6.47 12.26 -13.51
N PRO A 114 -5.21 11.80 -13.54
CA PRO A 114 -4.09 12.73 -13.67
C PRO A 114 -4.27 13.51 -14.96
N ASP A 115 -4.21 14.83 -14.86
CA ASP A 115 -4.15 15.68 -16.04
C ASP A 115 -2.92 15.29 -16.87
N ARG A 116 -3.17 14.60 -17.99
CA ARG A 116 -2.11 14.09 -18.88
C ARG A 116 -1.15 15.18 -19.36
N THR A 117 -1.60 16.44 -19.37
CA THR A 117 -0.76 17.57 -19.74
C THR A 117 0.23 17.95 -18.66
N ARG A 118 -0.11 17.76 -17.38
CA ARG A 118 0.80 18.03 -16.25
C ARG A 118 1.78 16.89 -15.96
N SER A 119 1.37 15.62 -16.15
CA SER A 119 2.23 14.47 -15.85
C SER A 119 3.42 14.37 -16.82
N MET A 120 3.27 14.75 -18.08
CA MET A 120 4.37 14.75 -19.03
C MET A 120 5.47 15.80 -18.76
N LEU A 121 5.15 16.86 -18.02
CA LEU A 121 6.12 17.90 -17.68
C LEU A 121 6.96 17.55 -16.44
N SER A 122 6.44 16.76 -15.51
CA SER A 122 7.15 16.42 -14.27
C SER A 122 8.29 15.41 -14.48
N TRP A 123 8.16 14.49 -15.44
CA TRP A 123 9.17 13.44 -15.68
C TRP A 123 10.33 13.88 -16.57
N ARG A 124 10.20 15.01 -17.29
CA ARG A 124 11.28 15.53 -18.14
C ARG A 124 12.28 16.41 -17.41
N THR A 125 12.00 16.80 -16.17
CA THR A 125 12.86 17.74 -15.41
C THR A 125 13.86 17.03 -14.49
N LEU A 126 13.87 15.70 -14.46
CA LEU A 126 14.76 14.87 -13.62
C LEU A 126 15.75 14.03 -14.44
N ARG A 127 16.22 14.55 -15.57
CA ARG A 127 17.40 14.01 -16.26
C ARG A 127 18.52 15.03 -16.24
#